data_1f8b4a2765f60b0e371fb3451157830a
#
_entry.id   1f8b4a2765f60b0e371fb3451157830a
#
_cell.length_a   1.000
_cell.length_b   1.000
_cell.length_c   1.000
_cell.angle_alpha   90.00
_cell.angle_beta   90.00
_cell.angle_gamma   90.00
#
_symmetry.space_group_name_H-M   'P 1'
#
loop_
_entity.id
_entity.type
_entity.pdbx_description
1 polymer ?
#
loop_
_entity_poly.entity_id
_entity_poly.type
_entity_poly.pdbx_seq_one_letter_code
_entity_poly.pdbx_strand_id
1 'polypeptide(L)'
;MRLADRREIKASDNLSPLKALVLPFTYEGARNYTILGTKEEGVVGMFGTTPCEFEEGYGVAWMLSSDLLRNHVRQFLKECPYWVAQMGQGYKYLYNFVDERNWETLKWLQFLGFEPKKKLPYGHEKLNFILVMKELK
;
A
#
# COMPACT_ATOMS: atom_id res chain seq x y z
N MET A 1 11.84 -6.38 4.71
CA MET A 1 10.37 -6.25 4.48
C MET A 1 9.64 -7.03 5.56
N ARG A 2 8.54 -6.48 6.07
CA ARG A 2 7.74 -7.13 7.12
C ARG A 2 7.20 -8.48 6.64
N LEU A 3 7.05 -9.43 7.57
CA LEU A 3 6.50 -10.75 7.24
C LEU A 3 5.08 -10.66 6.67
N ALA A 4 4.25 -9.77 7.23
CA ALA A 4 2.89 -9.56 6.73
C ALA A 4 2.87 -9.11 5.26
N ASP A 5 3.77 -8.21 4.89
CA ASP A 5 3.88 -7.73 3.51
C ASP A 5 4.39 -8.83 2.59
N ARG A 6 5.37 -9.62 3.03
CA ARG A 6 5.88 -10.76 2.26
C ARG A 6 4.79 -11.79 1.98
N ARG A 7 3.97 -12.09 2.99
CA ARG A 7 2.87 -13.03 2.85
C ARG A 7 1.81 -12.51 1.90
N GLU A 8 1.53 -11.19 1.97
CA GLU A 8 0.54 -10.56 1.12
C GLU A 8 0.94 -10.58 -0.35
N ILE A 9 2.17 -10.15 -0.68
CA ILE A 9 2.62 -10.14 -2.07
C ILE A 9 2.77 -11.54 -2.64
N LYS A 10 3.14 -12.53 -1.83
CA LYS A 10 3.19 -13.91 -2.27
C LYS A 10 1.79 -14.45 -2.55
N ALA A 11 0.84 -14.17 -1.66
CA ALA A 11 -0.54 -14.63 -1.79
C ALA A 11 -1.26 -14.00 -2.98
N SER A 12 -1.02 -12.70 -3.23
CA SER A 12 -1.69 -11.99 -4.34
C SER A 12 -1.03 -12.26 -5.69
N ASP A 13 0.26 -12.04 -5.80
CA ASP A 13 0.96 -11.98 -7.08
C ASP A 13 2.09 -13.00 -7.22
N ASN A 14 2.36 -13.77 -6.19
CA ASN A 14 3.46 -14.75 -6.14
C ASN A 14 4.83 -14.10 -6.44
N LEU A 15 5.05 -12.88 -5.94
CA LEU A 15 6.28 -12.14 -6.17
C LEU A 15 7.26 -12.29 -5.01
N SER A 16 8.55 -12.19 -5.33
CA SER A 16 9.59 -12.02 -4.32
C SER A 16 9.55 -10.57 -3.80
N PRO A 17 10.10 -10.31 -2.59
CA PRO A 17 10.16 -8.95 -2.08
C PRO A 17 10.82 -7.96 -3.02
N LEU A 18 11.95 -8.35 -3.64
CA LEU A 18 12.67 -7.46 -4.56
C LEU A 18 11.82 -7.11 -5.78
N LYS A 19 11.18 -8.11 -6.39
CA LYS A 19 10.32 -7.88 -7.56
C LYS A 19 9.15 -6.98 -7.22
N ALA A 20 8.54 -7.17 -6.03
CA ALA A 20 7.43 -6.34 -5.59
C ALA A 20 7.84 -4.87 -5.42
N LEU A 21 9.07 -4.61 -4.96
CA LEU A 21 9.57 -3.25 -4.80
C LEU A 21 9.92 -2.59 -6.13
N VAL A 22 10.37 -3.38 -7.11
CA VAL A 22 10.80 -2.86 -8.41
C VAL A 22 9.64 -2.68 -9.39
N LEU A 23 8.65 -3.57 -9.32
CA LEU A 23 7.56 -3.60 -10.29
C LEU A 23 6.83 -2.25 -10.47
N PRO A 24 6.52 -1.49 -9.40
CA PRO A 24 5.84 -0.20 -9.57
C PRO A 24 6.60 0.81 -10.43
N PHE A 25 7.92 0.72 -10.48
CA PHE A 25 8.74 1.63 -11.29
C PHE A 25 8.63 1.37 -12.79
N THR A 26 8.05 0.23 -13.18
CA THR A 26 7.87 -0.15 -14.59
C THR A 26 6.55 0.34 -15.18
N TYR A 27 5.62 0.83 -14.34
CA TYR A 27 4.32 1.32 -14.81
C TYR A 27 4.37 2.78 -15.19
N GLU A 28 3.76 3.12 -16.33
CA GLU A 28 3.57 4.50 -16.73
C GLU A 28 2.58 5.18 -15.76
N GLY A 29 2.90 6.41 -15.35
CA GLY A 29 2.08 7.17 -14.42
C GLY A 29 2.22 6.75 -12.95
N ALA A 30 3.13 5.82 -12.64
CA ALA A 30 3.38 5.42 -11.26
C ALA A 30 4.01 6.57 -10.46
N ARG A 31 3.57 6.70 -9.22
CA ARG A 31 4.14 7.65 -8.25
C ARG A 31 4.72 6.83 -7.11
N ASN A 32 6.03 6.95 -6.90
CA ASN A 32 6.75 6.11 -5.94
C ASN A 32 7.49 7.01 -4.94
N TYR A 33 7.35 6.68 -3.66
CA TYR A 33 7.96 7.45 -2.57
C TYR A 33 8.68 6.51 -1.62
N THR A 34 9.74 7.01 -0.98
CA THR A 34 10.47 6.24 0.03
C THR A 34 10.26 6.88 1.39
N ILE A 35 10.25 6.05 2.43
CA ILE A 35 10.19 6.48 3.82
C ILE A 35 11.57 6.28 4.42
N LEU A 36 12.17 7.36 4.91
CA LEU A 36 13.50 7.32 5.53
C LEU A 36 13.36 7.29 7.05
N GLY A 37 14.08 6.38 7.67
CA GLY A 37 14.24 6.36 9.13
C GLY A 37 15.44 7.18 9.54
N THR A 38 16.13 6.74 10.60
CA THR A 38 17.37 7.38 11.02
C THR A 38 18.48 7.14 9.99
N LYS A 39 19.59 7.84 10.15
CA LYS A 39 20.74 7.67 9.27
C LYS A 39 21.22 6.22 9.21
N GLU A 40 21.19 5.53 10.34
CA GLU A 40 21.59 4.13 10.44
C GLU A 40 20.56 3.19 9.83
N GLU A 41 19.29 3.52 9.95
CA GLU A 41 18.20 2.67 9.43
C GLU A 41 18.06 2.76 7.91
N GLY A 42 18.31 3.93 7.34
CA GLY A 42 18.13 4.15 5.90
C GLY A 42 16.65 4.10 5.49
N VAL A 43 16.36 3.44 4.37
CA VAL A 43 14.99 3.30 3.86
C VAL A 43 14.25 2.28 4.70
N VAL A 44 13.15 2.69 5.32
CA VAL A 44 12.31 1.81 6.16
C VAL A 44 11.00 1.43 5.49
N GLY A 45 10.65 2.04 4.38
CA GLY A 45 9.47 1.67 3.62
C GLY A 45 9.40 2.38 2.28
N MET A 46 8.50 1.89 1.44
CA MET A 46 8.18 2.48 0.14
C MET A 46 6.68 2.43 -0.06
N PHE A 47 6.12 3.43 -0.71
CA PHE A 47 4.71 3.50 -1.01
C PHE A 47 4.46 4.27 -2.30
N GLY A 48 3.26 4.19 -2.80
CA GLY A 48 2.91 4.95 -3.99
C GLY A 48 1.57 4.57 -4.57
N THR A 49 1.35 5.02 -5.81
CA THR A 49 0.16 4.70 -6.58
C THR A 49 0.52 4.33 -8.01
N THR A 50 -0.30 3.45 -8.58
CA THR A 50 -0.29 3.18 -10.02
C THR A 50 -1.70 3.37 -10.56
N PRO A 51 -1.85 3.83 -11.82
CA PRO A 51 -3.19 3.93 -12.41
C PRO A 51 -3.85 2.56 -12.53
N CYS A 52 -5.16 2.51 -12.31
CA CYS A 52 -5.93 1.32 -12.59
C CYS A 52 -6.08 1.16 -14.11
N GLU A 53 -5.77 -0.04 -14.63
CA GLU A 53 -5.84 -0.30 -16.08
C GLU A 53 -7.30 -0.44 -16.58
N PHE A 54 -8.22 -0.75 -15.68
CA PHE A 54 -9.59 -1.11 -16.04
C PHE A 54 -10.61 -0.01 -15.80
N GLU A 55 -10.27 0.98 -14.98
CA GLU A 55 -11.24 2.02 -14.57
C GLU A 55 -10.54 3.36 -14.46
N GLU A 56 -10.96 4.32 -15.28
CA GLU A 56 -10.42 5.69 -15.24
C GLU A 56 -10.79 6.37 -13.93
N GLY A 57 -9.86 7.15 -13.38
CA GLY A 57 -10.07 7.86 -12.12
C GLY A 57 -9.75 7.05 -10.88
N TYR A 58 -9.40 5.77 -11.03
CA TYR A 58 -9.01 4.90 -9.91
C TYR A 58 -7.50 4.73 -9.87
N GLY A 59 -6.93 4.83 -8.68
CA GLY A 59 -5.51 4.56 -8.45
C GLY A 59 -5.34 3.42 -7.47
N VAL A 60 -4.40 2.54 -7.75
CA VAL A 60 -4.02 1.46 -6.83
C VAL A 60 -2.99 2.02 -5.86
N ALA A 61 -3.33 2.09 -4.57
CA ALA A 61 -2.41 2.53 -3.52
C ALA A 61 -1.72 1.30 -2.94
N TRP A 62 -0.40 1.40 -2.75
CA TRP A 62 0.38 0.29 -2.21
C TRP A 62 1.42 0.80 -1.23
N MET A 63 1.83 -0.06 -0.30
CA MET A 63 2.93 0.21 0.63
C MET A 63 3.58 -1.09 1.05
N LEU A 64 4.90 -1.07 1.10
CA LEU A 64 5.71 -2.17 1.61
C LEU A 64 6.74 -1.59 2.57
N SER A 65 6.92 -2.21 3.73
CA SER A 65 7.79 -1.67 4.75
C SER A 65 8.64 -2.75 5.42
N SER A 66 9.69 -2.29 6.10
CA SER A 66 10.44 -3.12 7.03
C SER A 66 9.83 -3.00 8.43
N ASP A 67 10.27 -3.87 9.35
CA ASP A 67 9.84 -3.77 10.75
C ASP A 67 10.30 -2.48 11.42
N LEU A 68 11.32 -1.83 10.88
CA LEU A 68 11.85 -0.56 11.41
C LEU A 68 10.83 0.58 11.35
N LEU A 69 9.84 0.50 10.47
CA LEU A 69 8.79 1.51 10.40
C LEU A 69 8.03 1.65 11.73
N ARG A 70 7.93 0.58 12.51
CA ARG A 70 7.27 0.60 13.81
C ARG A 70 7.89 1.60 14.77
N ASN A 71 9.18 1.90 14.62
CA ASN A 71 9.88 2.89 15.44
C ASN A 71 9.43 4.32 15.14
N HIS A 72 8.71 4.53 14.03
CA HIS A 72 8.32 5.84 13.53
C HIS A 72 6.82 5.96 13.27
N VAL A 73 6.02 5.05 13.83
CA VAL A 73 4.57 4.97 13.54
C VAL A 73 3.86 6.29 13.82
N ARG A 74 4.18 6.95 14.94
CA ARG A 74 3.51 8.21 15.31
C ARG A 74 3.74 9.28 14.25
N GLN A 75 4.98 9.47 13.83
CA GLN A 75 5.32 10.44 12.79
C GLN A 75 4.75 10.03 11.44
N PHE A 76 4.83 8.75 11.11
CA PHE A 76 4.28 8.20 9.89
C PHE A 76 2.77 8.52 9.77
N LEU A 77 1.99 8.21 10.80
CA LEU A 77 0.55 8.47 10.78
C LEU A 77 0.24 9.97 10.74
N LYS A 78 1.07 10.79 11.37
CA LYS A 78 0.90 12.25 11.36
C LYS A 78 1.08 12.82 9.94
N GLU A 79 2.03 12.31 9.18
CA GLU A 79 2.36 12.81 7.85
C GLU A 79 1.54 12.15 6.73
N CYS A 80 0.94 10.98 7.00
CA CYS A 80 0.21 10.23 5.99
C CYS A 80 -0.90 11.00 5.28
N PRO A 81 -1.73 11.82 5.94
CA PRO A 81 -2.77 12.57 5.23
C PRO A 81 -2.22 13.43 4.11
N TYR A 82 -1.06 14.06 4.35
CA TYR A 82 -0.39 14.85 3.32
C TYR A 82 0.04 13.98 2.14
N TRP A 83 0.70 12.85 2.41
CA TRP A 83 1.20 11.97 1.35
C TRP A 83 0.09 11.27 0.60
N VAL A 84 -1.00 10.91 1.27
CA VAL A 84 -2.18 10.35 0.60
C VAL A 84 -2.75 11.37 -0.37
N ALA A 85 -2.81 12.64 0.01
CA ALA A 85 -3.26 13.71 -0.87
C ALA A 85 -2.32 13.87 -2.08
N GLN A 86 -1.00 13.81 -1.86
CA GLN A 86 -0.02 13.93 -2.95
C GLN A 86 -0.12 12.77 -3.94
N MET A 87 -0.14 11.54 -3.46
CA MET A 87 -0.18 10.38 -4.34
C MET A 87 -1.55 10.18 -4.98
N GLY A 88 -2.58 10.81 -4.42
CA GLY A 88 -3.95 10.71 -4.94
C GLY A 88 -4.34 11.78 -5.94
N GLN A 89 -3.46 12.76 -6.21
CA GLN A 89 -3.81 13.85 -7.14
C GLN A 89 -4.25 13.32 -8.49
N GLY A 90 -5.41 13.79 -8.95
CA GLY A 90 -5.99 13.39 -10.23
C GLY A 90 -6.82 12.12 -10.19
N TYR A 91 -6.85 11.42 -9.06
CA TYR A 91 -7.70 10.25 -8.88
C TYR A 91 -8.98 10.62 -8.13
N LYS A 92 -10.08 9.94 -8.46
CA LYS A 92 -11.33 10.04 -7.70
C LYS A 92 -11.32 9.08 -6.53
N TYR A 93 -10.70 7.91 -6.70
CA TYR A 93 -10.63 6.86 -5.69
C TYR A 93 -9.24 6.25 -5.65
N LEU A 94 -8.81 5.94 -4.44
CA LEU A 94 -7.66 5.06 -4.22
C LEU A 94 -8.18 3.75 -3.64
N TYR A 95 -7.62 2.64 -4.07
CA TYR A 95 -8.03 1.33 -3.57
C TYR A 95 -6.87 0.35 -3.55
N ASN A 96 -7.04 -0.72 -2.80
CA ASN A 96 -6.20 -1.90 -2.89
C ASN A 96 -6.92 -3.10 -2.26
N PHE A 97 -6.40 -4.27 -2.57
CA PHE A 97 -6.81 -5.52 -1.91
C PHE A 97 -5.76 -5.85 -0.86
N VAL A 98 -6.19 -5.93 0.40
CA VAL A 98 -5.30 -6.17 1.54
C VAL A 98 -5.61 -7.55 2.13
N ASP A 99 -4.57 -8.37 2.30
CA ASP A 99 -4.68 -9.68 2.95
C ASP A 99 -5.29 -9.47 4.35
N GLU A 100 -6.37 -10.21 4.67
CA GLU A 100 -7.05 -10.03 5.96
C GLU A 100 -6.13 -10.32 7.16
N ARG A 101 -5.05 -11.08 6.96
CA ARG A 101 -4.04 -11.34 7.99
C ARG A 101 -3.18 -10.13 8.31
N ASN A 102 -3.14 -9.15 7.40
CA ASN A 102 -2.35 -7.92 7.56
C ASN A 102 -3.17 -6.86 8.30
N TRP A 103 -3.60 -7.20 9.53
CA TRP A 103 -4.49 -6.37 10.33
C TRP A 103 -3.89 -5.01 10.69
N GLU A 104 -2.58 -4.93 10.82
CA GLU A 104 -1.88 -3.67 11.13
C GLU A 104 -2.05 -2.66 10.00
N THR A 105 -1.85 -3.10 8.76
CA THR A 105 -2.08 -2.25 7.58
C THR A 105 -3.55 -1.85 7.46
N LEU A 106 -4.47 -2.78 7.74
CA LEU A 106 -5.90 -2.47 7.72
C LEU A 106 -6.26 -1.38 8.73
N LYS A 107 -5.67 -1.41 9.93
CA LYS A 107 -5.87 -0.36 10.94
C LYS A 107 -5.35 1.00 10.46
N TRP A 108 -4.16 1.02 9.86
CA TRP A 108 -3.59 2.26 9.34
C TRP A 108 -4.46 2.84 8.23
N LEU A 109 -4.94 2.01 7.33
CA LEU A 109 -5.79 2.44 6.23
C LEU A 109 -7.12 3.00 6.71
N GLN A 110 -7.73 2.38 7.73
CA GLN A 110 -8.94 2.92 8.34
C GLN A 110 -8.70 4.30 8.95
N PHE A 111 -7.57 4.46 9.64
CA PHE A 111 -7.17 5.77 10.19
C PHE A 111 -7.06 6.83 9.07
N LEU A 112 -6.59 6.44 7.89
CA LEU A 112 -6.42 7.33 6.75
C LEU A 112 -7.71 7.56 5.95
N GLY A 113 -8.81 6.97 6.36
CA GLY A 113 -10.09 7.15 5.72
C GLY A 113 -10.44 6.15 4.64
N PHE A 114 -9.63 5.09 4.49
CA PHE A 114 -10.00 3.98 3.63
C PHE A 114 -11.07 3.13 4.32
N GLU A 115 -12.09 2.75 3.56
CA GLU A 115 -13.19 1.95 4.08
C GLU A 115 -13.15 0.54 3.51
N PRO A 116 -13.37 -0.50 4.35
CA PRO A 116 -13.52 -1.85 3.84
C PRO A 116 -14.84 -1.96 3.07
N LYS A 117 -14.77 -2.46 1.85
CA LYS A 117 -15.95 -2.57 0.97
C LYS A 117 -16.39 -4.00 0.77
N LYS A 118 -15.45 -4.94 0.66
CA LYS A 118 -15.77 -6.31 0.31
C LYS A 118 -14.64 -7.24 0.74
N LYS A 119 -15.01 -8.46 1.15
CA LYS A 119 -14.07 -9.53 1.45
C LYS A 119 -14.29 -10.63 0.41
N LEU A 120 -13.22 -11.06 -0.24
CA LEU A 120 -13.29 -12.04 -1.32
C LEU A 120 -11.99 -12.82 -1.46
N PRO A 121 -12.05 -14.04 -2.03
CA PRO A 121 -10.82 -14.73 -2.43
C PRO A 121 -10.16 -13.96 -3.56
N TYR A 122 -8.84 -13.75 -3.44
CA TYR A 122 -8.10 -12.91 -4.39
C TYR A 122 -6.67 -13.40 -4.54
N GLY A 123 -6.14 -13.20 -5.75
CA GLY A 123 -4.73 -13.42 -6.03
C GLY A 123 -4.37 -14.87 -6.24
N HIS A 124 -3.06 -15.11 -6.28
CA HIS A 124 -2.48 -16.40 -6.62
C HIS A 124 -2.92 -17.53 -5.68
N GLU A 125 -2.95 -17.30 -4.38
CA GLU A 125 -3.29 -18.33 -3.38
C GLU A 125 -4.78 -18.37 -3.04
N LYS A 126 -5.60 -17.49 -3.60
CA LYS A 126 -7.05 -17.41 -3.34
C LYS A 126 -7.40 -17.28 -1.85
N LEU A 127 -6.53 -16.64 -1.08
CA LEU A 127 -6.81 -16.32 0.32
C LEU A 127 -7.75 -15.12 0.39
N ASN A 128 -8.38 -14.93 1.56
CA ASN A 128 -9.31 -13.82 1.74
C ASN A 128 -8.56 -12.48 1.80
N PHE A 129 -8.93 -11.58 0.90
CA PHE A 129 -8.46 -10.20 0.87
C PHE A 129 -9.64 -9.26 1.08
N ILE A 130 -9.35 -8.11 1.64
CA ILE A 130 -10.35 -7.06 1.87
C ILE A 130 -10.08 -5.94 0.88
N LEU A 131 -11.09 -5.62 0.08
CA LEU A 131 -11.05 -4.44 -0.78
C LEU A 131 -11.26 -3.22 0.10
N VAL A 132 -10.26 -2.35 0.15
CA VAL A 132 -10.35 -1.07 0.85
C VAL A 132 -10.32 0.06 -0.17
N MET A 133 -11.09 1.11 0.09
CA MET A 133 -11.24 2.20 -0.87
C MET A 133 -11.38 3.53 -0.14
N LYS A 134 -10.76 4.56 -0.70
CA LYS A 134 -10.88 5.93 -0.22
C LYS A 134 -11.37 6.81 -1.35
N GLU A 135 -12.47 7.53 -1.13
CA GLU A 135 -12.94 8.56 -2.06
C GLU A 135 -12.13 9.84 -1.83
N LEU A 136 -11.62 10.38 -2.91
CA LEU A 136 -10.84 11.63 -2.90
C LEU A 136 -11.72 12.78 -3.41
N LYS A 137 -11.59 13.91 -2.74
CA LYS A 137 -12.37 15.10 -3.11
C LYS A 137 -11.52 16.11 -3.84
#